data_2e3e8c1cc4b34df235b2f2693104ddee
#
_entry.id   2e3e8c1cc4b34df235b2f2693104ddee
#
_cell.length_a   1.000
_cell.length_b   1.000
_cell.length_c   1.000
_cell.angle_alpha   90.00
_cell.angle_beta   90.00
_cell.angle_gamma   90.00
#
_symmetry.space_group_name_H-M   'P 1'
#
loop_
_entity.id
_entity.type
_entity.pdbx_description
1 polymer ?
#
loop_
_entity_poly.entity_id
_entity_poly.type
_entity_poly.pdbx_seq_one_letter_code
_entity_poly.pdbx_strand_id
1 'polypeptide(L)'
;MLLETLKRHWWVPVLRGVAAIIFGVIAFTHPVMAAATLVLFFGAWVLIDGIFRVIGAIGHRASDKEWGFDLIIGLVGIIIGLLTFHAPQITALALIIYIAAWALMIGATEIATAIKLRREIKGEWFLILMGLLSIAFAALLLWNPLAGAAALIWIIAWYAVIFGVLGIVLGFRLRSLPVLRAP
;
A
#
# COMPACT_ATOMS: atom_id res chain seq x y z
N MET A 1 19.37 -23.82 11.40
CA MET A 1 18.29 -23.14 12.13
C MET A 1 17.39 -22.28 11.24
N LEU A 2 17.87 -21.23 10.55
CA LEU A 2 16.99 -20.38 9.69
C LEU A 2 16.28 -21.15 8.57
N LEU A 3 16.98 -22.02 7.85
CA LEU A 3 16.42 -22.83 6.75
C LEU A 3 15.36 -23.84 7.24
N GLU A 4 15.54 -24.41 8.40
CA GLU A 4 14.57 -25.33 9.00
C GLU A 4 13.29 -24.63 9.43
N THR A 5 13.42 -23.41 9.98
CA THR A 5 12.27 -22.57 10.35
C THR A 5 11.50 -22.14 9.12
N LEU A 6 12.19 -21.74 8.04
CA LEU A 6 11.58 -21.38 6.76
C LEU A 6 10.87 -22.59 6.12
N LYS A 7 11.50 -23.78 6.19
CA LYS A 7 10.91 -25.00 5.66
C LYS A 7 9.69 -25.45 6.47
N ARG A 8 9.68 -25.25 7.78
CA ARG A 8 8.52 -25.56 8.64
C ARG A 8 7.31 -24.68 8.33
N HIS A 9 7.55 -23.45 7.83
CA HIS A 9 6.49 -22.46 7.55
C HIS A 9 6.27 -22.25 6.03
N TRP A 10 6.60 -23.24 5.18
CA TRP A 10 6.42 -23.17 3.74
C TRP A 10 4.97 -22.87 3.31
N TRP A 11 4.00 -23.26 4.13
CA TRP A 11 2.57 -23.05 3.89
C TRP A 11 2.14 -21.57 4.04
N VAL A 12 2.88 -20.75 4.80
CA VAL A 12 2.56 -19.33 5.03
C VAL A 12 2.62 -18.51 3.74
N PRO A 13 3.71 -18.54 2.94
CA PRO A 13 3.72 -17.85 1.66
C PRO A 13 2.71 -18.42 0.66
N VAL A 14 2.40 -19.72 0.72
CA VAL A 14 1.36 -20.34 -0.12
C VAL A 14 -0.02 -19.78 0.26
N LEU A 15 -0.36 -19.78 1.54
CA LEU A 15 -1.65 -19.25 2.01
C LEU A 15 -1.82 -17.77 1.65
N ARG A 16 -0.77 -16.96 1.88
CA ARG A 16 -0.77 -15.55 1.47
C ARG A 16 -0.91 -15.38 -0.03
N GLY A 17 -0.23 -16.23 -0.81
CA GLY A 17 -0.31 -16.21 -2.27
C GLY A 17 -1.71 -16.55 -2.77
N VAL A 18 -2.36 -17.57 -2.22
CA VAL A 18 -3.74 -17.93 -2.56
C VAL A 18 -4.70 -16.78 -2.20
N ALA A 19 -4.60 -16.24 -0.99
CA ALA A 19 -5.42 -15.11 -0.55
C ALA A 19 -5.23 -13.88 -1.47
N ALA A 20 -3.99 -13.58 -1.88
CA ALA A 20 -3.69 -12.48 -2.80
C ALA A 20 -4.30 -12.70 -4.19
N ILE A 21 -4.27 -13.93 -4.73
CA ILE A 21 -4.89 -14.25 -6.02
C ILE A 21 -6.41 -14.12 -5.92
N ILE A 22 -7.03 -14.64 -4.86
CA ILE A 22 -8.49 -14.52 -4.65
C ILE A 22 -8.88 -13.04 -4.60
N PHE A 23 -8.16 -12.25 -3.82
CA PHE A 23 -8.38 -10.80 -3.76
C PHE A 23 -8.22 -10.14 -5.12
N GLY A 24 -7.15 -10.48 -5.87
CA GLY A 24 -6.88 -9.94 -7.20
C GLY A 24 -8.02 -10.24 -8.18
N VAL A 25 -8.53 -11.48 -8.21
CA VAL A 25 -9.66 -11.87 -9.07
C VAL A 25 -10.93 -11.10 -8.69
N ILE A 26 -11.25 -10.98 -7.40
CA ILE A 26 -12.39 -10.21 -6.92
C ILE A 26 -12.24 -8.72 -7.29
N ALA A 27 -11.04 -8.17 -7.15
CA ALA A 27 -10.75 -6.77 -7.47
C ALA A 27 -10.88 -6.48 -8.97
N PHE A 28 -10.57 -7.43 -9.84
CA PHE A 28 -10.81 -7.28 -11.30
C PHE A 28 -12.30 -7.27 -11.65
N THR A 29 -13.08 -8.14 -11.02
CA THR A 29 -14.50 -8.28 -11.35
C THR A 29 -15.38 -7.23 -10.67
N HIS A 30 -15.01 -6.78 -9.47
CA HIS A 30 -15.79 -5.85 -8.64
C HIS A 30 -14.91 -4.73 -8.06
N PRO A 31 -14.36 -3.84 -8.91
CA PRO A 31 -13.38 -2.84 -8.45
C PRO A 31 -13.96 -1.86 -7.40
N VAL A 32 -15.24 -1.52 -7.50
CA VAL A 32 -15.89 -0.64 -6.52
C VAL A 32 -15.99 -1.29 -5.14
N MET A 33 -16.35 -2.58 -5.08
CA MET A 33 -16.39 -3.32 -3.81
C MET A 33 -15.00 -3.50 -3.21
N ALA A 34 -14.00 -3.79 -4.05
CA ALA A 34 -12.61 -3.89 -3.60
C ALA A 34 -12.11 -2.55 -3.05
N ALA A 35 -12.41 -1.42 -3.73
CA ALA A 35 -12.09 -0.09 -3.23
C ALA A 35 -12.73 0.19 -1.87
N ALA A 36 -14.03 -0.08 -1.72
CA ALA A 36 -14.74 0.09 -0.46
C ALA A 36 -14.13 -0.75 0.67
N THR A 37 -13.77 -2.01 0.37
CA THR A 37 -13.10 -2.90 1.34
C THR A 37 -11.75 -2.34 1.77
N LEU A 38 -10.94 -1.83 0.84
CA LEU A 38 -9.64 -1.22 1.16
C LEU A 38 -9.79 0.05 2.01
N VAL A 39 -10.79 0.89 1.72
CA VAL A 39 -11.10 2.09 2.52
C VAL A 39 -11.47 1.69 3.96
N LEU A 40 -12.33 0.68 4.14
CA LEU A 40 -12.70 0.20 5.48
C LEU A 40 -11.50 -0.42 6.21
N PHE A 41 -10.64 -1.14 5.50
CA PHE A 41 -9.41 -1.68 6.07
C PHE A 41 -8.45 -0.57 6.50
N PHE A 42 -8.33 0.49 5.69
CA PHE A 42 -7.58 1.70 6.04
C PHE A 42 -8.15 2.35 7.30
N GLY A 43 -9.48 2.52 7.39
CA GLY A 43 -10.14 3.07 8.57
C GLY A 43 -9.88 2.25 9.83
N ALA A 44 -9.98 0.92 9.73
CA ALA A 44 -9.66 0.04 10.84
C ALA A 44 -8.20 0.15 11.29
N TRP A 45 -7.27 0.18 10.32
CA TRP A 45 -5.85 0.34 10.61
C TRP A 45 -5.55 1.67 11.30
N VAL A 46 -6.05 2.78 10.77
CA VAL A 46 -5.84 4.12 11.34
C VAL A 46 -6.47 4.25 12.73
N LEU A 47 -7.64 3.63 12.95
CA LEU A 47 -8.28 3.59 14.26
C LEU A 47 -7.41 2.86 15.29
N ILE A 48 -6.94 1.67 14.94
CA ILE A 48 -6.08 0.85 15.80
C ILE A 48 -4.76 1.58 16.10
N ASP A 49 -4.08 2.11 15.08
CA ASP A 49 -2.85 2.89 15.24
C ASP A 49 -3.07 4.10 16.14
N GLY A 50 -4.16 4.84 15.93
CA GLY A 50 -4.55 5.98 16.76
C GLY A 50 -4.74 5.60 18.23
N ILE A 51 -5.42 4.50 18.52
CA ILE A 51 -5.62 4.00 19.89
C ILE A 51 -4.26 3.65 20.53
N PHE A 52 -3.39 2.92 19.81
CA PHE A 52 -2.08 2.57 20.34
C PHE A 52 -1.19 3.80 20.59
N ARG A 53 -1.23 4.81 19.71
CA ARG A 53 -0.51 6.08 19.91
C ARG A 53 -1.01 6.82 21.14
N VAL A 54 -2.31 6.94 21.35
CA VAL A 54 -2.88 7.57 22.53
C VAL A 54 -2.45 6.84 23.81
N ILE A 55 -2.54 5.51 23.84
CA ILE A 55 -2.09 4.71 24.99
C ILE A 55 -0.59 4.89 25.24
N GLY A 56 0.23 4.85 24.18
CA GLY A 56 1.67 5.06 24.26
C GLY A 56 2.03 6.46 24.78
N ALA A 57 1.41 7.51 24.22
CA ALA A 57 1.62 8.90 24.63
C ALA A 57 1.32 9.12 26.11
N ILE A 58 0.21 8.57 26.61
CA ILE A 58 -0.16 8.67 28.04
C ILE A 58 0.83 7.90 28.92
N GLY A 59 1.23 6.68 28.46
CA GLY A 59 2.16 5.83 29.20
C GLY A 59 3.58 6.42 29.34
N HIS A 60 4.06 7.12 28.31
CA HIS A 60 5.42 7.68 28.27
C HIS A 60 5.51 9.19 28.58
N ARG A 61 4.40 9.82 29.00
CA ARG A 61 4.33 11.28 29.23
C ARG A 61 5.39 11.85 30.16
N ALA A 62 5.94 11.04 31.07
CA ALA A 62 6.95 11.48 32.03
C ALA A 62 8.38 11.40 31.47
N SER A 63 8.62 10.57 30.45
CA SER A 63 9.96 10.32 29.87
C SER A 63 10.12 10.91 28.46
N ASP A 64 9.04 11.17 27.75
CA ASP A 64 9.06 11.68 26.39
C ASP A 64 8.56 13.12 26.31
N LYS A 65 9.37 14.01 25.72
CA LYS A 65 9.01 15.42 25.54
C LYS A 65 7.98 15.61 24.40
N GLU A 66 7.87 14.65 23.50
CA GLU A 66 6.99 14.73 22.33
C GLU A 66 5.63 14.02 22.53
N TRP A 67 5.36 13.53 23.74
CA TRP A 67 4.12 12.80 24.06
C TRP A 67 2.84 13.55 23.65
N GLY A 68 2.84 14.88 23.74
CA GLY A 68 1.69 15.71 23.37
C GLY A 68 1.42 15.68 21.86
N PHE A 69 2.46 15.62 21.03
CA PHE A 69 2.35 15.49 19.58
C PHE A 69 1.80 14.11 19.19
N ASP A 70 2.33 13.06 19.80
CA ASP A 70 1.82 11.69 19.59
C ASP A 70 0.37 11.53 20.04
N LEU A 71 -0.02 12.19 21.14
CA LEU A 71 -1.39 12.23 21.60
C LEU A 71 -2.33 12.87 20.58
N ILE A 72 -1.94 14.02 20.02
CA ILE A 72 -2.74 14.71 19.00
C ILE A 72 -2.87 13.85 17.75
N ILE A 73 -1.79 13.27 17.24
CA ILE A 73 -1.80 12.38 16.07
C ILE A 73 -2.71 11.17 16.35
N GLY A 74 -2.59 10.57 17.53
CA GLY A 74 -3.42 9.44 17.92
C GLY A 74 -4.91 9.78 17.96
N LEU A 75 -5.27 10.94 18.54
CA LEU A 75 -6.66 11.41 18.56
C LEU A 75 -7.20 11.69 17.15
N VAL A 76 -6.41 12.34 16.29
CA VAL A 76 -6.77 12.56 14.88
C VAL A 76 -6.97 11.22 14.16
N GLY A 77 -6.09 10.24 14.40
CA GLY A 77 -6.22 8.89 13.85
C GLY A 77 -7.52 8.21 14.27
N ILE A 78 -7.91 8.30 15.56
CA ILE A 78 -9.18 7.77 16.07
C ILE A 78 -10.37 8.45 15.36
N ILE A 79 -10.35 9.77 15.23
CA ILE A 79 -11.43 10.53 14.57
C ILE A 79 -11.55 10.11 13.11
N ILE A 80 -10.45 10.04 12.36
CA ILE A 80 -10.43 9.62 10.95
C ILE A 80 -10.92 8.18 10.82
N GLY A 81 -10.47 7.28 11.68
CA GLY A 81 -10.89 5.90 11.68
C GLY A 81 -12.41 5.76 11.90
N LEU A 82 -12.96 6.42 12.91
CA LEU A 82 -14.41 6.42 13.17
C LEU A 82 -15.21 7.07 12.03
N LEU A 83 -14.72 8.18 11.48
CA LEU A 83 -15.33 8.83 10.32
C LEU A 83 -15.38 7.90 9.11
N THR A 84 -14.31 7.10 8.90
CA THR A 84 -14.27 6.14 7.80
C THR A 84 -15.37 5.08 7.90
N PHE A 85 -15.69 4.60 9.10
CA PHE A 85 -16.78 3.65 9.29
C PHE A 85 -18.15 4.28 9.13
N HIS A 86 -18.30 5.56 9.50
CA HIS A 86 -19.56 6.27 9.42
C HIS A 86 -19.85 6.81 8.01
N ALA A 87 -18.83 7.31 7.32
CA ALA A 87 -18.92 7.93 6.01
C ALA A 87 -17.73 7.54 5.11
N PRO A 88 -17.64 6.27 4.66
CA PRO A 88 -16.50 5.76 3.90
C PRO A 88 -16.26 6.51 2.58
N GLN A 89 -17.30 7.12 2.01
CA GLN A 89 -17.20 7.90 0.77
C GLN A 89 -16.35 9.16 0.96
N ILE A 90 -16.41 9.81 2.12
CA ILE A 90 -15.61 11.00 2.43
C ILE A 90 -14.13 10.62 2.52
N THR A 91 -13.83 9.53 3.22
CA THR A 91 -12.46 9.02 3.32
C THR A 91 -11.93 8.56 1.96
N ALA A 92 -12.75 7.87 1.16
CA ALA A 92 -12.37 7.47 -0.20
C ALA A 92 -12.01 8.70 -1.06
N LEU A 93 -12.84 9.75 -1.03
CA LEU A 93 -12.57 10.98 -1.78
C LEU A 93 -11.29 11.67 -1.29
N ALA A 94 -11.08 11.77 0.02
CA ALA A 94 -9.86 12.33 0.60
C ALA A 94 -8.61 11.55 0.18
N LEU A 95 -8.66 10.21 0.17
CA LEU A 95 -7.58 9.37 -0.30
C LEU A 95 -7.30 9.56 -1.80
N ILE A 96 -8.34 9.68 -2.63
CA ILE A 96 -8.19 9.95 -4.07
C ILE A 96 -7.47 11.29 -4.30
N ILE A 97 -7.89 12.35 -3.60
CA ILE A 97 -7.26 13.67 -3.70
C ILE A 97 -5.79 13.61 -3.23
N TYR A 98 -5.53 12.92 -2.12
CA TYR A 98 -4.18 12.74 -1.61
C TYR A 98 -3.28 11.99 -2.61
N ILE A 99 -3.77 10.88 -3.17
CA ILE A 99 -3.03 10.09 -4.17
C ILE A 99 -2.77 10.91 -5.43
N ALA A 100 -3.76 11.68 -5.89
CA ALA A 100 -3.61 12.54 -7.05
C ALA A 100 -2.55 13.63 -6.84
N ALA A 101 -2.58 14.30 -5.68
CA ALA A 101 -1.57 15.30 -5.32
C ALA A 101 -0.17 14.70 -5.24
N TRP A 102 -0.05 13.50 -4.65
CA TRP A 102 1.21 12.77 -4.58
C TRP A 102 1.72 12.34 -5.95
N ALA A 103 0.85 11.83 -6.82
CA ALA A 103 1.20 11.44 -8.19
C ALA A 103 1.64 12.65 -9.05
N LEU A 104 1.00 13.81 -8.88
CA LEU A 104 1.43 15.07 -9.51
C LEU A 104 2.84 15.47 -9.04
N MET A 105 3.09 15.39 -7.75
CA MET A 105 4.40 15.72 -7.17
C MET A 105 5.50 14.80 -7.69
N ILE A 106 5.24 13.48 -7.70
CA ILE A 106 6.17 12.49 -8.26
C ILE A 106 6.42 12.77 -9.72
N GLY A 107 5.37 12.90 -10.53
CA GLY A 107 5.51 13.12 -11.96
C GLY A 107 6.27 14.42 -12.29
N ALA A 108 6.02 15.51 -11.57
CA ALA A 108 6.77 16.75 -11.72
C ALA A 108 8.25 16.60 -11.36
N THR A 109 8.55 15.90 -10.26
CA THR A 109 9.93 15.65 -9.82
C THR A 109 10.67 14.71 -10.75
N GLU A 110 10.04 13.69 -11.32
CA GLU A 110 10.62 12.78 -12.31
C GLU A 110 11.00 13.53 -13.58
N ILE A 111 10.11 14.38 -14.11
CA ILE A 111 10.39 15.21 -15.29
C ILE A 111 11.51 16.21 -15.01
N ALA A 112 11.46 16.91 -13.87
CA ALA A 112 12.50 17.86 -13.47
C ALA A 112 13.87 17.17 -13.35
N THR A 113 13.90 15.97 -12.77
CA THR A 113 15.10 15.14 -12.62
C THR A 113 15.64 14.70 -13.99
N ALA A 114 14.77 14.24 -14.88
CA ALA A 114 15.13 13.85 -16.23
C ALA A 114 15.80 15.00 -17.02
N ILE A 115 15.22 16.19 -16.93
CA ILE A 115 15.77 17.39 -17.59
C ILE A 115 17.14 17.77 -16.99
N LYS A 116 17.28 17.72 -15.67
CA LYS A 116 18.50 18.09 -14.95
C LYS A 116 19.66 17.13 -15.22
N LEU A 117 19.36 15.81 -15.22
CA LEU A 117 20.37 14.77 -15.36
C LEU A 117 20.54 14.22 -16.79
N ARG A 118 19.91 14.82 -17.79
CA ARG A 118 19.94 14.37 -19.20
C ARG A 118 21.33 14.16 -19.80
N ARG A 119 22.37 14.79 -19.22
CA ARG A 119 23.78 14.65 -19.67
C ARG A 119 24.55 13.59 -18.91
N GLU A 120 24.03 13.11 -17.78
CA GLU A 120 24.72 12.21 -16.85
C GLU A 120 24.12 10.80 -16.87
N ILE A 121 22.83 10.67 -17.22
CA ILE A 121 22.10 9.39 -17.16
C ILE A 121 21.67 8.98 -18.57
N LYS A 122 21.97 7.71 -18.91
CA LYS A 122 21.40 7.07 -20.11
C LYS A 122 20.00 6.55 -19.76
N GLY A 123 18.99 7.00 -20.50
CA GLY A 123 17.59 6.57 -20.31
C GLY A 123 16.70 7.62 -19.65
N GLU A 124 17.06 8.90 -19.75
CA GLU A 124 16.26 10.04 -19.27
C GLU A 124 14.84 10.07 -19.84
N TRP A 125 14.65 9.54 -21.05
CA TRP A 125 13.33 9.44 -21.70
C TRP A 125 12.36 8.57 -20.88
N PHE A 126 12.88 7.54 -20.17
CA PHE A 126 12.05 6.67 -19.32
C PHE A 126 11.51 7.43 -18.10
N LEU A 127 12.33 8.30 -17.49
CA LEU A 127 11.86 9.15 -16.39
C LEU A 127 10.80 10.15 -16.88
N ILE A 128 10.98 10.72 -18.09
CA ILE A 128 9.97 11.60 -18.68
C ILE A 128 8.67 10.85 -18.93
N LEU A 129 8.75 9.65 -19.48
CA LEU A 129 7.56 8.81 -19.71
C LEU A 129 6.83 8.49 -18.41
N MET A 130 7.58 8.06 -17.38
CA MET A 130 6.99 7.75 -16.07
C MET A 130 6.37 8.99 -15.43
N GLY A 131 7.05 10.14 -15.48
CA GLY A 131 6.52 11.40 -14.98
C GLY A 131 5.25 11.84 -15.71
N LEU A 132 5.19 11.69 -17.04
CA LEU A 132 3.97 11.98 -17.81
C LEU A 132 2.83 11.03 -17.46
N LEU A 133 3.11 9.73 -17.30
CA LEU A 133 2.12 8.74 -16.87
C LEU A 133 1.57 9.07 -15.47
N SER A 134 2.44 9.47 -14.54
CA SER A 134 2.04 9.87 -13.18
C SER A 134 1.14 11.09 -13.19
N ILE A 135 1.46 12.11 -14.02
CA ILE A 135 0.63 13.30 -14.17
C ILE A 135 -0.71 12.95 -14.85
N ALA A 136 -0.69 12.16 -15.91
CA ALA A 136 -1.92 11.71 -16.59
C ALA A 136 -2.83 10.92 -15.65
N PHE A 137 -2.25 10.07 -14.82
CA PHE A 137 -2.97 9.31 -13.80
C PHE A 137 -3.59 10.24 -12.74
N ALA A 138 -2.84 11.22 -12.25
CA ALA A 138 -3.35 12.22 -11.33
C ALA A 138 -4.51 13.03 -11.93
N ALA A 139 -4.39 13.43 -13.21
CA ALA A 139 -5.46 14.10 -13.93
C ALA A 139 -6.71 13.22 -14.05
N LEU A 140 -6.55 11.93 -14.32
CA LEU A 140 -7.66 10.96 -14.36
C LEU A 140 -8.37 10.87 -13.01
N LEU A 141 -7.62 10.80 -11.90
CA LEU A 141 -8.16 10.75 -10.54
C LEU A 141 -8.98 12.01 -10.21
N LEU A 142 -8.53 13.19 -10.62
CA LEU A 142 -9.22 14.45 -10.34
C LEU A 142 -10.42 14.68 -11.25
N TRP A 143 -10.32 14.28 -12.54
CA TRP A 143 -11.39 14.47 -13.52
C TRP A 143 -12.53 13.48 -13.33
N ASN A 144 -12.18 12.20 -13.11
CA ASN A 144 -13.15 11.12 -12.92
C ASN A 144 -12.69 10.21 -11.79
N PRO A 145 -13.02 10.55 -10.52
CA PRO A 145 -12.60 9.81 -9.34
C PRO A 145 -12.96 8.32 -9.37
N LEU A 146 -14.12 7.97 -9.93
CA LEU A 146 -14.54 6.57 -10.05
C LEU A 146 -13.67 5.78 -11.03
N ALA A 147 -13.39 6.34 -12.21
CA ALA A 147 -12.52 5.70 -13.18
C ALA A 147 -11.08 5.61 -12.67
N GLY A 148 -10.58 6.67 -12.01
CA GLY A 148 -9.27 6.68 -11.40
C GLY A 148 -9.13 5.66 -10.27
N ALA A 149 -10.14 5.56 -9.40
CA ALA A 149 -10.18 4.54 -8.36
C ALA A 149 -10.21 3.12 -8.95
N ALA A 150 -11.00 2.88 -10.00
CA ALA A 150 -11.03 1.59 -10.69
C ALA A 150 -9.67 1.24 -11.30
N ALA A 151 -8.98 2.20 -11.92
CA ALA A 151 -7.64 2.01 -12.46
C ALA A 151 -6.63 1.65 -11.35
N LEU A 152 -6.68 2.34 -10.20
CA LEU A 152 -5.89 1.99 -9.01
C LEU A 152 -6.14 0.55 -8.56
N ILE A 153 -7.40 0.17 -8.43
CA ILE A 153 -7.77 -1.18 -8.01
C ILE A 153 -7.26 -2.23 -8.99
N TRP A 154 -7.33 -1.98 -10.29
CA TRP A 154 -6.79 -2.90 -11.29
C TRP A 154 -5.27 -3.03 -11.21
N ILE A 155 -4.55 -1.95 -10.97
CA ILE A 155 -3.09 -2.00 -10.73
C ILE A 155 -2.78 -2.85 -9.49
N ILE A 156 -3.50 -2.63 -8.39
CA ILE A 156 -3.36 -3.43 -7.16
C ILE A 156 -3.72 -4.89 -7.41
N ALA A 157 -4.76 -5.16 -8.19
CA ALA A 157 -5.20 -6.51 -8.54
C ALA A 157 -4.12 -7.27 -9.33
N TRP A 158 -3.53 -6.63 -10.35
CA TRP A 158 -2.39 -7.20 -11.10
C TRP A 158 -1.23 -7.52 -10.18
N TYR A 159 -0.88 -6.57 -9.32
CA TYR A 159 0.18 -6.76 -8.35
C TYR A 159 -0.13 -7.93 -7.41
N ALA A 160 -1.34 -8.01 -6.88
CA ALA A 160 -1.79 -9.09 -6.00
C ALA A 160 -1.71 -10.46 -6.67
N VAL A 161 -2.14 -10.58 -7.94
CA VAL A 161 -2.05 -11.84 -8.70
C VAL A 161 -0.60 -12.24 -8.94
N ILE A 162 0.23 -11.32 -9.42
CA ILE A 162 1.66 -11.61 -9.69
C ILE A 162 2.37 -12.05 -8.41
N PHE A 163 2.25 -11.28 -7.33
CA PHE A 163 2.87 -11.63 -6.05
C PHE A 163 2.26 -12.86 -5.40
N GLY A 164 0.97 -13.10 -5.63
CA GLY A 164 0.30 -14.31 -5.20
C GLY A 164 0.88 -15.55 -5.86
N VAL A 165 1.07 -15.53 -7.18
CA VAL A 165 1.71 -16.62 -7.92
C VAL A 165 3.15 -16.82 -7.45
N LEU A 166 3.93 -15.73 -7.32
CA LEU A 166 5.31 -15.81 -6.82
C LEU A 166 5.36 -16.37 -5.40
N GLY A 167 4.44 -16.00 -4.53
CA GLY A 167 4.33 -16.51 -3.17
C GLY A 167 4.06 -18.02 -3.12
N ILE A 168 3.17 -18.51 -3.98
CA ILE A 168 2.89 -19.95 -4.11
C ILE A 168 4.12 -20.70 -4.61
N VAL A 169 4.75 -20.21 -5.68
CA VAL A 169 5.97 -20.81 -6.24
C VAL A 169 7.08 -20.85 -5.20
N LEU A 170 7.28 -19.74 -4.47
CA LEU A 170 8.27 -19.66 -3.40
C LEU A 170 7.97 -20.67 -2.29
N GLY A 171 6.72 -20.78 -1.85
CA GLY A 171 6.31 -21.73 -0.82
C GLY A 171 6.61 -23.18 -1.21
N PHE A 172 6.27 -23.59 -2.43
CA PHE A 172 6.60 -24.94 -2.90
C PHE A 172 8.12 -25.15 -3.04
N ARG A 173 8.86 -24.13 -3.47
CA ARG A 173 10.32 -24.19 -3.56
C ARG A 173 10.98 -24.33 -2.18
N LEU A 174 10.47 -23.62 -1.17
CA LEU A 174 10.94 -23.78 0.21
C LEU A 174 10.69 -25.20 0.75
N ARG A 175 9.58 -25.83 0.36
CA ARG A 175 9.28 -27.22 0.73
C ARG A 175 10.28 -28.21 0.14
N SER A 176 10.74 -27.98 -1.08
CA SER A 176 11.62 -28.89 -1.83
C SER A 176 13.12 -28.75 -1.52
N LEU A 177 13.54 -27.76 -0.73
CA LEU A 177 14.95 -27.57 -0.39
C LEU A 177 15.50 -28.78 0.39
N PRO A 178 16.65 -29.36 -0.01
CA PRO A 178 17.30 -30.42 0.73
C PRO A 178 17.76 -29.89 2.10
N VAL A 179 17.49 -30.65 3.16
CA VAL A 179 18.08 -30.37 4.48
C VAL A 179 19.55 -30.80 4.42
N LEU A 180 20.44 -29.83 4.27
CA LEU A 180 21.86 -30.10 4.48
C LEU A 180 22.01 -30.45 5.98
N ARG A 181 22.04 -31.74 6.31
CA ARG A 181 22.51 -32.18 7.61
C ARG A 181 23.99 -31.78 7.66
N ALA A 182 24.31 -30.86 8.55
CA ALA A 182 25.71 -30.61 8.89
C ALA A 182 26.32 -31.92 9.42
N PRO A 183 27.55 -32.25 9.01
CA PRO A 183 28.27 -33.43 9.49
C PRO A 183 28.50 -33.36 10.99
#